data_036de3316fa9f6dea19d4acbcd4e1b5a
#
_entry.id   036de3316fa9f6dea19d4acbcd4e1b5a
#
_cell.length_a   1.000
_cell.length_b   1.000
_cell.length_c   1.000
_cell.angle_alpha   90.00
_cell.angle_beta   90.00
_cell.angle_gamma   90.00
#
_symmetry.space_group_name_H-M   'P 1'
#
loop_
_entity.id
_entity.type
_entity.pdbx_description
1 polymer ?
#
loop_
_entity_poly.entity_id
_entity_poly.type
_entity_poly.pdbx_seq_one_letter_code
_entity_poly.pdbx_strand_id
1 'polypeptide(L)'
;GGRRAGGGGGGGGVGAGAAGVAGPGRGNGGTPGRGAAHYGRAHDCGSQGGDSSISRRHARIVVAGPPELPEVVDLGSANGLSIGGVEVPRAVLAAGDRVRLGDTEVEVRLIVSDCDPSGGDSPCAAFSRSPRIAPLFEGREFELPELPERPKPSRMPWLAMMFPVFMGLGLFAFTRSPYSLMFVLMSPMMMLGNHVEQTRGGKKEFESLMRDFRVDLEILQAEIRESLQVEADRRGHENPSSAGCMEACRQLSPLLWTRRRDTPGFLQLRLGTGTLPSRSSIRMPSVGRSTAEAWLEVAASIDGLSTVPEVPIVVDLLATGAIGVSGLRSAALPVARSLVLQAVSLHSPADLIVAAFASSASATDWDWLKWVPHTTSPHSPIVANHLASAAPACSALLSGLEELVSSAPEPTQDRDRAHPRVLVLVENDAPVERSRLVQLAEEGWHQGICVVWLAPSTVLLPAACRVFVEVGGSEGDVGYVKEGRLVTPVAVDVVGLDQTLAAARAD
;
A
#
# COMPACT_ATOMS: atom_id res chain seq x y z
N GLY A 1 -36.12 -31.43 -50.36
CA GLY A 1 -36.19 -30.51 -49.26
C GLY A 1 -35.80 -31.13 -47.93
N GLY A 2 -34.55 -31.17 -47.56
CA GLY A 2 -34.14 -31.70 -46.28
C GLY A 2 -33.68 -30.56 -45.37
N ARG A 3 -34.41 -30.36 -44.30
CA ARG A 3 -33.95 -29.47 -43.20
C ARG A 3 -32.97 -30.24 -42.33
N ARG A 4 -31.73 -29.78 -42.27
CA ARG A 4 -30.77 -30.18 -41.24
C ARG A 4 -30.95 -29.23 -40.05
N ALA A 5 -31.32 -29.76 -38.90
CA ALA A 5 -31.28 -29.14 -37.60
C ALA A 5 -29.81 -29.10 -37.13
N GLY A 6 -29.23 -27.90 -36.98
CA GLY A 6 -27.95 -27.68 -36.32
C GLY A 6 -28.19 -27.48 -34.85
N GLY A 7 -27.81 -28.48 -34.03
CA GLY A 7 -27.77 -28.35 -32.59
C GLY A 7 -26.56 -27.51 -32.17
N GLY A 8 -26.77 -26.30 -31.72
CA GLY A 8 -25.77 -25.48 -31.06
C GLY A 8 -25.70 -25.87 -29.59
N GLY A 9 -24.67 -26.65 -29.22
CA GLY A 9 -24.32 -26.89 -27.81
C GLY A 9 -23.67 -25.66 -27.22
N GLY A 10 -24.39 -24.95 -26.31
CA GLY A 10 -23.86 -23.88 -25.51
C GLY A 10 -22.90 -24.48 -24.49
N GLY A 11 -21.59 -24.36 -24.74
CA GLY A 11 -20.56 -24.74 -23.76
C GLY A 11 -20.29 -23.61 -22.81
N GLY A 12 -20.76 -23.71 -21.57
CA GLY A 12 -20.31 -22.86 -20.47
C GLY A 12 -18.77 -22.98 -20.38
N GLY A 13 -18.08 -21.84 -20.39
CA GLY A 13 -16.62 -21.82 -20.34
C GLY A 13 -16.14 -22.15 -18.92
N VAL A 14 -15.55 -23.34 -18.74
CA VAL A 14 -14.79 -23.68 -17.53
C VAL A 14 -13.35 -23.22 -17.74
N GLY A 15 -12.86 -22.32 -16.89
CA GLY A 15 -11.46 -21.94 -16.82
C GLY A 15 -10.75 -22.61 -15.66
N ALA A 16 -9.47 -22.89 -15.76
CA ALA A 16 -8.65 -23.35 -14.66
C ALA A 16 -7.76 -22.20 -14.17
N GLY A 17 -7.75 -21.97 -12.87
CA GLY A 17 -6.86 -21.01 -12.22
C GLY A 17 -5.91 -21.75 -11.28
N ALA A 18 -4.67 -21.28 -11.21
CA ALA A 18 -3.66 -21.78 -10.29
C ALA A 18 -3.21 -20.63 -9.37
N ALA A 19 -3.30 -20.84 -8.07
CA ALA A 19 -2.89 -19.85 -7.06
C ALA A 19 -1.91 -20.47 -6.06
N GLY A 20 -0.82 -19.76 -5.77
CA GLY A 20 0.14 -20.16 -4.74
C GLY A 20 -0.49 -20.10 -3.35
N VAL A 21 -0.56 -21.23 -2.66
CA VAL A 21 -1.21 -21.39 -1.36
C VAL A 21 -0.20 -21.37 -0.22
N ALA A 22 1.03 -21.88 -0.42
CA ALA A 22 2.07 -21.93 0.57
C ALA A 22 3.46 -21.76 -0.05
N GLY A 23 4.46 -21.34 0.74
CA GLY A 23 5.84 -21.13 0.34
C GLY A 23 6.15 -19.72 -0.15
N PRO A 24 7.40 -19.45 -0.63
CA PRO A 24 7.86 -18.12 -1.06
C PRO A 24 7.07 -17.53 -2.22
N GLY A 25 6.36 -18.35 -3.00
CA GLY A 25 5.49 -17.94 -4.10
C GLY A 25 4.04 -17.73 -3.72
N ARG A 26 3.71 -17.68 -2.44
CA ARG A 26 2.34 -17.49 -1.93
C ARG A 26 1.74 -16.18 -2.47
N GLY A 27 0.55 -16.26 -3.01
CA GLY A 27 -0.17 -15.10 -3.56
C GLY A 27 0.07 -14.84 -5.05
N ASN A 28 1.04 -15.49 -5.69
CA ASN A 28 1.19 -15.44 -7.14
C ASN A 28 0.21 -16.44 -7.78
N GLY A 29 -0.83 -15.90 -8.41
CA GLY A 29 -1.82 -16.67 -9.13
C GLY A 29 -1.80 -16.30 -10.61
N GLY A 30 -1.99 -17.28 -11.48
CA GLY A 30 -2.17 -17.08 -12.92
C GLY A 30 -3.40 -17.85 -13.38
N THR A 31 -4.21 -17.26 -14.25
CA THR A 31 -5.24 -17.96 -15.00
C THR A 31 -4.70 -18.26 -16.38
N PRO A 32 -4.18 -19.48 -16.63
CA PRO A 32 -3.87 -19.85 -17.99
C PRO A 32 -5.16 -19.87 -18.80
N GLY A 33 -5.20 -19.07 -19.87
CA GLY A 33 -6.27 -19.17 -20.86
C GLY A 33 -6.30 -20.57 -21.51
N ARG A 34 -7.33 -20.86 -22.34
CA ARG A 34 -7.34 -22.08 -23.12
C ARG A 34 -6.05 -22.20 -23.93
N GLY A 35 -5.33 -23.32 -23.77
CA GLY A 35 -4.06 -23.58 -24.39
C GLY A 35 -2.98 -23.99 -23.41
N ALA A 36 -1.73 -23.88 -23.80
CA ALA A 36 -0.59 -24.22 -22.95
C ALA A 36 0.07 -22.95 -22.40
N ALA A 37 0.20 -22.86 -21.08
CA ALA A 37 0.94 -21.81 -20.40
C ALA A 37 2.14 -22.37 -19.66
N HIS A 38 3.24 -21.61 -19.61
CA HIS A 38 4.43 -21.98 -18.85
C HIS A 38 4.36 -21.36 -17.46
N TYR A 39 4.72 -22.15 -16.44
CA TYR A 39 4.93 -21.71 -15.07
C TYR A 39 6.41 -21.74 -14.76
N GLY A 40 6.95 -20.64 -14.23
CA GLY A 40 8.37 -20.57 -13.91
C GLY A 40 8.80 -19.16 -13.49
N ARG A 41 10.10 -19.01 -13.23
CA ARG A 41 10.69 -17.73 -12.78
C ARG A 41 11.03 -16.76 -13.92
N ALA A 42 10.99 -17.19 -15.17
CA ALA A 42 11.30 -16.35 -16.30
C ALA A 42 10.14 -15.37 -16.62
N HIS A 43 10.49 -14.18 -17.10
CA HIS A 43 9.51 -13.12 -17.42
C HIS A 43 8.58 -13.48 -18.59
N ASP A 44 8.96 -14.44 -19.42
CA ASP A 44 8.17 -14.94 -20.56
C ASP A 44 7.18 -16.05 -20.16
N CYS A 45 7.14 -16.44 -18.88
CA CYS A 45 6.18 -17.40 -18.38
C CYS A 45 4.83 -16.71 -18.16
N GLY A 46 3.74 -17.33 -18.61
CA GLY A 46 2.37 -16.85 -18.43
C GLY A 46 1.91 -16.78 -16.98
N SER A 47 2.62 -17.49 -16.08
CA SER A 47 2.48 -17.39 -14.62
C SER A 47 3.86 -17.40 -13.99
N GLN A 48 4.20 -16.34 -13.28
CA GLN A 48 5.54 -16.12 -12.73
C GLN A 48 5.60 -16.46 -11.23
N GLY A 49 6.49 -17.37 -10.85
CA GLY A 49 6.78 -17.70 -9.45
C GLY A 49 7.97 -16.88 -8.94
N GLY A 50 7.82 -16.17 -7.83
CA GLY A 50 8.89 -15.41 -7.18
C GLY A 50 9.89 -16.25 -6.36
N ASP A 51 9.74 -17.56 -6.34
CA ASP A 51 10.52 -18.50 -5.55
C ASP A 51 11.82 -18.90 -6.26
N SER A 52 12.95 -18.77 -5.58
CA SER A 52 14.27 -19.11 -6.11
C SER A 52 14.45 -20.62 -6.36
N SER A 53 13.66 -21.47 -5.71
CA SER A 53 13.63 -22.92 -5.89
C SER A 53 12.90 -23.33 -7.18
N ILE A 54 12.14 -22.41 -7.81
CA ILE A 54 11.46 -22.64 -9.09
C ILE A 54 12.42 -22.40 -10.24
N SER A 55 12.53 -23.34 -11.17
CA SER A 55 13.31 -23.18 -12.41
C SER A 55 12.75 -22.07 -13.31
N ARG A 56 13.58 -21.50 -14.19
CA ARG A 56 13.16 -20.45 -15.14
C ARG A 56 11.91 -20.83 -15.94
N ARG A 57 11.85 -22.04 -16.46
CA ARG A 57 10.66 -22.71 -17.00
C ARG A 57 10.55 -24.03 -16.23
N HIS A 58 9.63 -24.09 -15.28
CA HIS A 58 9.53 -25.24 -14.37
C HIS A 58 8.52 -26.26 -14.86
N ALA A 59 7.31 -25.80 -15.16
CA ALA A 59 6.24 -26.65 -15.62
C ALA A 59 5.44 -26.01 -16.77
N ARG A 60 4.75 -26.84 -17.54
CA ARG A 60 3.77 -26.43 -18.53
C ARG A 60 2.40 -26.90 -18.07
N ILE A 61 1.46 -25.96 -17.99
CA ILE A 61 0.07 -26.25 -17.68
C ILE A 61 -0.71 -26.20 -19.00
N VAL A 62 -1.38 -27.27 -19.32
CA VAL A 62 -2.23 -27.38 -20.51
C VAL A 62 -3.68 -27.37 -20.07
N VAL A 63 -4.44 -26.35 -20.48
CA VAL A 63 -5.87 -26.25 -20.24
C VAL A 63 -6.61 -26.54 -21.54
N ALA A 64 -7.05 -27.77 -21.72
CA ALA A 64 -8.02 -28.14 -22.75
C ALA A 64 -9.42 -27.69 -22.26
N GLY A 65 -10.34 -27.43 -23.17
CA GLY A 65 -11.72 -27.08 -22.75
C GLY A 65 -12.50 -28.31 -22.23
N PRO A 66 -13.62 -28.10 -21.52
CA PRO A 66 -14.44 -29.19 -21.05
C PRO A 66 -14.80 -30.17 -22.19
N PRO A 67 -14.84 -31.47 -21.93
CA PRO A 67 -14.80 -32.13 -20.63
C PRO A 67 -13.39 -32.48 -20.10
N GLU A 68 -12.31 -32.06 -20.75
CA GLU A 68 -10.96 -32.45 -20.40
C GLU A 68 -10.47 -31.63 -19.17
N LEU A 69 -9.85 -32.34 -18.23
CA LEU A 69 -9.24 -31.73 -17.04
C LEU A 69 -7.89 -31.11 -17.41
N PRO A 70 -7.45 -30.04 -16.70
CA PRO A 70 -6.15 -29.45 -16.91
C PRO A 70 -5.03 -30.42 -16.56
N GLU A 71 -3.94 -30.32 -17.31
CA GLU A 71 -2.78 -31.17 -17.16
C GLU A 71 -1.54 -30.33 -16.84
N VAL A 72 -0.70 -30.82 -15.92
CA VAL A 72 0.61 -30.24 -15.65
C VAL A 72 1.71 -31.22 -16.09
N VAL A 73 2.76 -30.65 -16.72
CA VAL A 73 3.91 -31.40 -17.23
C VAL A 73 5.17 -30.70 -16.73
N ASP A 74 6.06 -31.45 -16.08
CA ASP A 74 7.39 -30.97 -15.69
C ASP A 74 8.27 -30.76 -16.94
N LEU A 75 9.00 -29.66 -17.00
CA LEU A 75 9.88 -29.31 -18.11
C LEU A 75 11.35 -29.65 -17.85
N GLY A 76 11.63 -30.64 -17.00
CA GLY A 76 12.98 -30.98 -16.55
C GLY A 76 13.48 -29.98 -15.53
N SER A 77 12.63 -29.63 -14.59
CA SER A 77 12.95 -28.68 -13.52
C SER A 77 13.99 -29.24 -12.54
N ALA A 78 14.71 -28.35 -11.84
CA ALA A 78 15.76 -28.77 -10.90
C ALA A 78 15.21 -29.48 -9.65
N ASN A 79 14.01 -29.11 -9.20
CA ASN A 79 13.39 -29.63 -7.98
C ASN A 79 12.14 -30.47 -8.23
N GLY A 80 11.85 -30.79 -9.49
CA GLY A 80 10.73 -31.63 -9.88
C GLY A 80 9.35 -31.06 -9.57
N LEU A 81 8.34 -31.82 -9.92
CA LEU A 81 6.93 -31.56 -9.65
C LEU A 81 6.40 -32.67 -8.76
N SER A 82 5.73 -32.34 -7.66
CA SER A 82 5.16 -33.34 -6.77
C SER A 82 3.70 -33.06 -6.42
N ILE A 83 2.90 -34.13 -6.32
CA ILE A 83 1.51 -34.11 -5.90
C ILE A 83 1.34 -35.08 -4.73
N GLY A 84 0.83 -34.57 -3.59
CA GLY A 84 0.69 -35.37 -2.40
C GLY A 84 2.00 -35.96 -1.86
N GLY A 85 3.14 -35.31 -2.18
CA GLY A 85 4.49 -35.76 -1.78
C GLY A 85 5.13 -36.81 -2.70
N VAL A 86 4.48 -37.15 -3.81
CA VAL A 86 5.02 -38.07 -4.84
C VAL A 86 5.48 -37.25 -6.04
N GLU A 87 6.73 -37.43 -6.49
CA GLU A 87 7.24 -36.80 -7.71
C GLU A 87 6.59 -37.43 -8.95
N VAL A 88 6.10 -36.58 -9.83
CA VAL A 88 5.44 -36.98 -11.07
C VAL A 88 5.94 -36.13 -12.24
N PRO A 89 6.28 -36.71 -13.38
CA PRO A 89 6.70 -35.95 -14.55
C PRO A 89 5.50 -35.28 -15.28
N ARG A 90 4.30 -35.81 -15.04
CA ARG A 90 3.06 -35.39 -15.69
C ARG A 90 1.87 -35.83 -14.84
N ALA A 91 0.86 -34.96 -14.71
CA ALA A 91 -0.38 -35.32 -14.02
C ALA A 91 -1.57 -34.55 -14.56
N VAL A 92 -2.73 -35.18 -14.53
CA VAL A 92 -4.04 -34.56 -14.76
C VAL A 92 -4.55 -34.05 -13.42
N LEU A 93 -5.01 -32.81 -13.38
CA LEU A 93 -5.34 -32.11 -12.14
C LEU A 93 -6.86 -31.95 -11.99
N ALA A 94 -7.35 -32.31 -10.81
CA ALA A 94 -8.74 -32.03 -10.41
C ALA A 94 -8.82 -30.72 -9.62
N ALA A 95 -10.04 -30.20 -9.44
CA ALA A 95 -10.26 -29.04 -8.58
C ALA A 95 -9.89 -29.36 -7.12
N GLY A 96 -9.09 -28.51 -6.52
CA GLY A 96 -8.57 -28.68 -5.16
C GLY A 96 -7.24 -29.43 -5.07
N ASP A 97 -6.73 -29.98 -6.19
CA ASP A 97 -5.41 -30.62 -6.17
C ASP A 97 -4.31 -29.60 -5.88
N ARG A 98 -3.35 -30.02 -5.04
CA ARG A 98 -2.18 -29.25 -4.69
C ARG A 98 -0.95 -29.81 -5.32
N VAL A 99 -0.30 -28.96 -6.11
CA VAL A 99 0.92 -29.27 -6.85
C VAL A 99 2.06 -28.50 -6.22
N ARG A 100 3.10 -29.19 -5.83
CA ARG A 100 4.33 -28.59 -5.30
C ARG A 100 5.34 -28.41 -6.42
N LEU A 101 5.82 -27.17 -6.57
CA LEU A 101 6.80 -26.73 -7.56
C LEU A 101 7.96 -26.07 -6.80
N GLY A 102 9.06 -26.76 -6.58
CA GLY A 102 10.09 -26.31 -5.65
C GLY A 102 9.56 -26.21 -4.22
N ASP A 103 9.70 -25.05 -3.57
CA ASP A 103 9.19 -24.79 -2.22
C ASP A 103 7.78 -24.15 -2.22
N THR A 104 7.23 -23.88 -3.40
CA THR A 104 5.89 -23.29 -3.57
C THR A 104 4.83 -24.36 -3.83
N GLU A 105 3.75 -24.31 -3.07
CA GLU A 105 2.56 -25.15 -3.25
C GLU A 105 1.47 -24.36 -3.98
N VAL A 106 0.98 -24.91 -5.08
CA VAL A 106 -0.02 -24.28 -5.96
C VAL A 106 -1.30 -25.12 -5.92
N GLU A 107 -2.44 -24.50 -5.60
CA GLU A 107 -3.75 -25.10 -5.61
C GLU A 107 -4.46 -24.85 -6.94
N VAL A 108 -5.01 -25.89 -7.53
CA VAL A 108 -5.79 -25.78 -8.76
C VAL A 108 -7.25 -25.49 -8.42
N ARG A 109 -7.75 -24.37 -8.92
CA ARG A 109 -9.17 -23.99 -8.78
C ARG A 109 -9.83 -23.98 -10.15
N LEU A 110 -10.92 -24.68 -10.28
CA LEU A 110 -11.78 -24.56 -11.44
C LEU A 110 -12.66 -23.31 -11.28
N ILE A 111 -12.49 -22.37 -12.19
CA ILE A 111 -13.33 -21.17 -12.24
C ILE A 111 -14.51 -21.51 -13.16
N VAL A 112 -15.66 -21.77 -12.56
CA VAL A 112 -16.92 -21.90 -13.31
C VAL A 112 -17.46 -20.49 -13.48
N SER A 113 -17.45 -19.99 -14.71
CA SER A 113 -18.19 -18.77 -15.02
C SER A 113 -19.66 -19.15 -15.11
N ASP A 114 -20.44 -18.78 -14.10
CA ASP A 114 -21.91 -18.78 -14.19
C ASP A 114 -22.33 -17.65 -15.16
N CYS A 115 -22.07 -17.85 -16.43
CA CYS A 115 -22.70 -17.07 -17.49
C CYS A 115 -24.04 -17.70 -17.77
N ASP A 116 -25.10 -17.04 -17.32
CA ASP A 116 -26.46 -17.40 -17.72
C ASP A 116 -26.59 -17.21 -19.24
N PRO A 117 -26.78 -18.29 -20.03
CA PRO A 117 -26.83 -18.18 -21.49
C PRO A 117 -28.16 -17.63 -22.01
N SER A 118 -29.03 -17.15 -21.14
CA SER A 118 -30.39 -16.67 -21.52
C SER A 118 -30.46 -15.18 -21.86
N GLY A 119 -29.34 -14.43 -21.81
CA GLY A 119 -29.29 -13.02 -22.22
C GLY A 119 -28.93 -12.88 -23.69
N GLY A 120 -29.86 -12.35 -24.49
CA GLY A 120 -29.68 -12.12 -25.94
C GLY A 120 -28.44 -11.33 -26.33
N ASP A 121 -28.18 -11.23 -27.62
CA ASP A 121 -27.10 -10.57 -28.38
C ASP A 121 -26.47 -9.32 -27.70
N SER A 122 -25.86 -9.46 -26.53
CA SER A 122 -25.04 -8.42 -25.94
C SER A 122 -23.59 -8.67 -26.34
N PRO A 123 -22.90 -7.71 -26.95
CA PRO A 123 -21.51 -7.84 -27.31
C PRO A 123 -20.56 -7.86 -26.08
N CYS A 124 -21.13 -7.92 -24.87
CA CYS A 124 -20.38 -7.93 -23.61
C CYS A 124 -20.01 -9.35 -23.20
N ALA A 125 -18.74 -9.67 -23.17
CA ALA A 125 -18.22 -10.89 -22.58
C ALA A 125 -18.13 -10.74 -21.05
N ALA A 126 -18.71 -11.70 -20.32
CA ALA A 126 -18.54 -11.75 -18.87
C ALA A 126 -17.04 -11.95 -18.53
N PHE A 127 -16.49 -11.02 -17.78
CA PHE A 127 -15.07 -10.95 -17.49
C PHE A 127 -14.85 -10.92 -15.97
N SER A 128 -14.18 -11.94 -15.44
CA SER A 128 -13.78 -11.98 -14.03
C SER A 128 -12.27 -11.99 -13.90
N ARG A 129 -11.71 -11.01 -13.21
CA ARG A 129 -10.28 -10.96 -12.91
C ARG A 129 -9.98 -11.47 -11.52
N SER A 130 -8.84 -12.13 -11.38
CA SER A 130 -8.29 -12.44 -10.06
C SER A 130 -7.91 -11.16 -9.34
N PRO A 131 -8.18 -11.04 -8.03
CA PRO A 131 -7.76 -9.89 -7.27
C PRO A 131 -6.24 -9.76 -7.28
N ARG A 132 -5.74 -8.54 -7.46
CA ARG A 132 -4.31 -8.25 -7.37
C ARG A 132 -3.93 -8.15 -5.89
N ILE A 133 -3.13 -9.07 -5.43
CA ILE A 133 -2.51 -8.97 -4.11
C ILE A 133 -1.19 -8.22 -4.30
N ALA A 134 -1.19 -6.91 -4.07
CA ALA A 134 0.04 -6.16 -3.98
C ALA A 134 0.68 -6.45 -2.61
N PRO A 135 1.97 -6.82 -2.56
CA PRO A 135 2.65 -7.00 -1.27
C PRO A 135 2.72 -5.63 -0.57
N LEU A 136 2.10 -5.53 0.59
CA LEU A 136 2.17 -4.35 1.44
C LEU A 136 3.59 -4.21 2.01
N PHE A 137 4.07 -2.99 2.10
CA PHE A 137 5.28 -2.71 2.84
C PHE A 137 4.94 -2.66 4.34
N GLU A 138 5.38 -3.67 5.09
CA GLU A 138 5.05 -3.79 6.53
C GLU A 138 5.90 -2.88 7.42
N GLY A 139 6.99 -2.30 6.89
CA GLY A 139 7.98 -1.56 7.65
C GLY A 139 9.05 -2.48 8.25
N ARG A 140 10.16 -1.87 8.68
CA ARG A 140 11.26 -2.53 9.38
C ARG A 140 11.56 -1.78 10.67
N GLU A 141 12.08 -2.47 11.66
CA GLU A 141 12.62 -1.85 12.87
C GLU A 141 14.14 -1.75 12.72
N PHE A 142 14.66 -0.55 12.81
CA PHE A 142 16.10 -0.26 12.80
C PHE A 142 16.55 0.07 14.21
N GLU A 143 17.59 -0.60 14.67
CA GLU A 143 18.20 -0.32 15.97
C GLU A 143 19.45 0.52 15.74
N LEU A 144 19.52 1.68 16.39
CA LEU A 144 20.72 2.51 16.39
C LEU A 144 21.82 1.86 17.23
N PRO A 145 23.10 1.97 16.78
CA PRO A 145 24.22 1.46 17.55
C PRO A 145 24.29 2.13 18.94
N GLU A 146 24.79 1.41 19.92
CA GLU A 146 24.94 1.92 21.28
C GLU A 146 25.96 3.07 21.29
N LEU A 147 25.61 4.17 21.94
CA LEU A 147 26.51 5.32 22.06
C LEU A 147 27.69 4.99 22.97
N PRO A 148 28.94 5.32 22.57
CA PRO A 148 30.12 5.13 23.39
C PRO A 148 30.00 5.87 24.72
N GLU A 149 30.26 5.17 25.81
CA GLU A 149 30.33 5.79 27.15
C GLU A 149 31.62 6.57 27.33
N ARG A 150 31.55 7.75 27.94
CA ARG A 150 32.79 8.45 28.33
C ARG A 150 33.55 7.63 29.36
N PRO A 151 34.88 7.48 29.19
CA PRO A 151 35.69 6.85 30.20
C PRO A 151 35.53 7.61 31.53
N LYS A 152 35.33 6.86 32.60
CA LYS A 152 35.21 7.48 33.95
C LYS A 152 36.47 8.28 34.25
N PRO A 153 36.37 9.53 34.71
CA PRO A 153 37.54 10.27 35.08
C PRO A 153 38.24 9.53 36.25
N SER A 154 39.48 9.09 35.98
CA SER A 154 40.25 8.44 36.98
C SER A 154 40.56 9.47 38.10
N ARG A 155 39.98 9.22 39.28
CA ARG A 155 40.28 10.09 40.43
C ARG A 155 41.71 9.86 40.86
N MET A 156 42.47 10.94 40.97
CA MET A 156 43.86 10.86 41.42
C MET A 156 43.88 10.33 42.87
N PRO A 157 44.55 9.21 43.16
CA PRO A 157 44.55 8.61 44.50
C PRO A 157 45.53 9.35 45.43
N TRP A 158 45.17 10.56 45.81
CA TRP A 158 46.02 11.45 46.66
C TRP A 158 46.50 10.77 47.94
N LEU A 159 45.64 9.97 48.59
CA LEU A 159 46.00 9.25 49.79
C LEU A 159 47.09 8.20 49.53
N ALA A 160 46.97 7.43 48.42
CA ALA A 160 47.97 6.44 48.02
C ALA A 160 49.30 7.10 47.60
N MET A 161 49.24 8.33 47.06
CA MET A 161 50.44 9.09 46.64
C MET A 161 51.15 9.70 47.86
N MET A 162 50.42 10.11 48.89
CA MET A 162 51.00 10.69 50.12
C MET A 162 51.58 9.67 51.08
N PHE A 163 51.07 8.43 51.12
CA PHE A 163 51.53 7.41 52.02
C PHE A 163 53.01 7.05 51.87
N PRO A 164 53.57 6.81 50.69
CA PRO A 164 55.01 6.57 50.52
C PRO A 164 55.87 7.79 50.86
N VAL A 165 55.35 9.00 50.64
CA VAL A 165 56.02 10.25 50.98
C VAL A 165 56.21 10.37 52.52
N PHE A 166 55.15 10.15 53.28
CA PHE A 166 55.20 10.12 54.73
C PHE A 166 56.07 9.01 55.30
N MET A 167 56.00 7.80 54.68
CA MET A 167 56.83 6.69 55.08
C MET A 167 58.31 6.89 54.76
N GLY A 168 58.63 7.47 53.59
CA GLY A 168 60.02 7.80 53.22
C GLY A 168 60.63 8.92 54.06
N LEU A 169 59.84 9.96 54.42
CA LEU A 169 60.23 11.00 55.36
C LEU A 169 60.44 10.46 56.80
N GLY A 170 59.59 9.56 57.24
CA GLY A 170 59.71 8.89 58.55
C GLY A 170 61.01 8.04 58.58
N LEU A 171 61.27 7.29 57.51
CA LEU A 171 62.48 6.46 57.39
C LEU A 171 63.73 7.35 57.33
N PHE A 172 63.70 8.47 56.63
CA PHE A 172 64.80 9.45 56.59
C PHE A 172 65.06 10.04 57.97
N ALA A 173 64.07 10.40 58.72
CA ALA A 173 64.22 10.89 60.09
C ALA A 173 64.90 9.91 61.02
N PHE A 174 64.63 8.59 60.81
CA PHE A 174 65.18 7.52 61.62
C PHE A 174 66.58 7.08 61.18
N THR A 175 66.82 6.90 59.86
CA THR A 175 68.08 6.33 59.31
C THR A 175 69.10 7.40 58.94
N ARG A 176 68.68 8.63 58.75
CA ARG A 176 69.47 9.77 58.20
C ARG A 176 70.24 9.46 56.89
N SER A 177 69.76 8.42 56.18
CA SER A 177 70.37 8.00 54.90
C SER A 177 69.73 8.77 53.73
N PRO A 178 70.55 9.38 52.83
CA PRO A 178 69.99 10.11 51.67
C PRO A 178 69.31 9.17 50.66
N TYR A 179 69.53 7.87 50.69
CA TYR A 179 68.88 6.86 49.82
C TYR A 179 67.40 6.73 50.14
N SER A 180 66.95 7.01 51.38
CA SER A 180 65.52 6.95 51.70
C SER A 180 64.70 8.07 51.02
N LEU A 181 65.31 9.19 50.68
CA LEU A 181 64.73 10.27 49.90
C LEU A 181 64.42 9.89 48.44
N MET A 182 65.17 8.92 47.90
CA MET A 182 64.90 8.42 46.55
C MET A 182 63.57 7.69 46.47
N PHE A 183 63.11 7.02 47.51
CA PHE A 183 61.79 6.38 47.59
C PHE A 183 60.67 7.42 47.69
N VAL A 184 60.91 8.55 48.29
CA VAL A 184 59.92 9.67 48.41
C VAL A 184 59.57 10.24 47.04
N LEU A 185 60.53 10.31 46.08
CA LEU A 185 60.31 10.85 44.75
C LEU A 185 59.83 9.82 43.75
N MET A 186 60.30 8.56 43.85
CA MET A 186 60.03 7.53 42.86
C MET A 186 58.57 7.08 42.81
N SER A 187 57.94 6.95 44.00
CA SER A 187 56.55 6.47 44.07
C SER A 187 55.49 7.47 43.54
N PRO A 188 55.54 8.75 43.92
CA PRO A 188 54.64 9.73 43.32
C PRO A 188 54.83 9.90 41.82
N MET A 189 56.09 9.85 41.35
CA MET A 189 56.40 9.97 39.93
C MET A 189 55.88 8.80 39.11
N MET A 190 55.97 7.56 39.61
CA MET A 190 55.42 6.38 38.99
C MET A 190 53.86 6.41 38.96
N MET A 191 53.21 6.84 40.05
CA MET A 191 51.76 7.01 40.11
C MET A 191 51.26 8.12 39.17
N LEU A 192 51.97 9.23 39.08
CA LEU A 192 51.66 10.29 38.10
C LEU A 192 51.80 9.81 36.65
N GLY A 193 52.85 9.03 36.37
CA GLY A 193 53.04 8.39 35.06
C GLY A 193 51.87 7.48 34.68
N ASN A 194 51.50 6.57 35.57
CA ASN A 194 50.36 5.69 35.35
C ASN A 194 49.02 6.46 35.21
N HIS A 195 48.82 7.53 35.99
CA HIS A 195 47.57 8.33 35.87
C HIS A 195 47.52 9.05 34.50
N VAL A 196 48.64 9.60 34.05
CA VAL A 196 48.75 10.26 32.72
C VAL A 196 48.54 9.25 31.60
N GLU A 197 49.13 8.06 31.73
CA GLU A 197 48.95 6.97 30.75
C GLU A 197 47.50 6.48 30.69
N GLN A 198 46.87 6.23 31.83
CA GLN A 198 45.45 5.85 31.90
C GLN A 198 44.52 6.91 31.31
N THR A 199 44.75 8.20 31.60
CA THR A 199 43.93 9.29 31.07
C THR A 199 44.12 9.47 29.56
N ARG A 200 45.37 9.34 29.07
CA ARG A 200 45.65 9.40 27.62
C ARG A 200 45.15 8.15 26.88
N GLY A 201 45.28 6.96 27.50
CA GLY A 201 44.77 5.70 26.96
C GLY A 201 43.25 5.75 26.82
N GLY A 202 42.53 6.13 27.88
CA GLY A 202 41.08 6.26 27.85
C GLY A 202 40.54 7.27 26.84
N LYS A 203 41.28 8.36 26.59
CA LYS A 203 40.89 9.29 25.52
C LYS A 203 41.04 8.69 24.13
N LYS A 204 42.19 8.05 23.85
CA LYS A 204 42.42 7.40 22.54
C LYS A 204 41.41 6.28 22.27
N GLU A 205 41.11 5.49 23.29
CA GLU A 205 40.10 4.42 23.20
C GLU A 205 38.70 5.00 22.92
N PHE A 206 38.30 6.07 23.62
CA PHE A 206 37.04 6.77 23.34
C PHE A 206 36.98 7.36 21.92
N GLU A 207 38.09 7.97 21.46
CA GLU A 207 38.17 8.49 20.08
C GLU A 207 38.10 7.39 19.02
N SER A 208 38.60 6.20 19.33
CA SER A 208 38.47 5.02 18.46
C SER A 208 37.01 4.53 18.42
N LEU A 209 36.41 4.35 19.60
CA LEU A 209 34.99 3.94 19.70
C LEU A 209 34.04 4.93 19.01
N MET A 210 34.32 6.23 19.13
CA MET A 210 33.53 7.25 18.42
C MET A 210 33.71 7.20 16.92
N ARG A 211 34.89 6.82 16.41
CA ARG A 211 35.09 6.65 14.98
C ARG A 211 34.33 5.42 14.46
N ASP A 212 34.43 4.31 15.17
CA ASP A 212 33.76 3.08 14.80
C ASP A 212 32.23 3.28 14.85
N PHE A 213 31.74 3.94 15.88
CA PHE A 213 30.33 4.34 16.00
C PHE A 213 29.84 5.19 14.83
N ARG A 214 30.65 6.16 14.35
CA ARG A 214 30.28 6.99 13.19
C ARG A 214 30.20 6.18 11.91
N VAL A 215 31.12 5.24 11.72
CA VAL A 215 31.10 4.35 10.57
C VAL A 215 29.82 3.47 10.60
N ASP A 216 29.50 2.89 11.74
CA ASP A 216 28.28 2.08 11.91
C ASP A 216 27.02 2.92 11.69
N LEU A 217 27.01 4.16 12.15
CA LEU A 217 25.92 5.11 11.95
C LEU A 217 25.74 5.47 10.47
N GLU A 218 26.84 5.70 9.73
CA GLU A 218 26.80 5.97 8.29
C GLU A 218 26.26 4.77 7.49
N ILE A 219 26.68 3.56 7.85
CA ILE A 219 26.18 2.30 7.24
C ILE A 219 24.68 2.17 7.49
N LEU A 220 24.23 2.36 8.73
CA LEU A 220 22.82 2.30 9.07
C LEU A 220 21.99 3.36 8.36
N GLN A 221 22.50 4.60 8.24
CA GLN A 221 21.83 5.64 7.47
C GLN A 221 21.65 5.26 6.00
N ALA A 222 22.65 4.63 5.39
CA ALA A 222 22.58 4.16 4.02
C ALA A 222 21.51 3.08 3.86
N GLU A 223 21.45 2.13 4.81
CA GLU A 223 20.44 1.08 4.84
C GLU A 223 19.01 1.64 5.03
N ILE A 224 18.84 2.62 5.92
CA ILE A 224 17.55 3.27 6.12
C ILE A 224 17.12 4.00 4.84
N ARG A 225 18.01 4.76 4.18
CA ARG A 225 17.70 5.47 2.92
C ARG A 225 17.29 4.49 1.82
N GLU A 226 17.98 3.37 1.68
CA GLU A 226 17.59 2.30 0.74
C GLU A 226 16.21 1.75 1.08
N SER A 227 15.93 1.49 2.35
CA SER A 227 14.62 1.03 2.82
C SER A 227 13.51 2.04 2.54
N LEU A 228 13.77 3.35 2.73
CA LEU A 228 12.80 4.42 2.42
C LEU A 228 12.49 4.47 0.92
N GLN A 229 13.47 4.22 0.06
CA GLN A 229 13.30 4.18 -1.39
C GLN A 229 12.45 2.98 -1.80
N VAL A 230 12.73 1.80 -1.24
CA VAL A 230 11.91 0.59 -1.43
C VAL A 230 10.48 0.81 -0.91
N GLU A 231 10.32 1.51 0.21
CA GLU A 231 9.01 1.87 0.74
C GLU A 231 8.23 2.80 -0.21
N ALA A 232 8.87 3.83 -0.75
CA ALA A 232 8.26 4.76 -1.71
C ALA A 232 7.75 4.02 -2.95
N ASP A 233 8.58 3.17 -3.54
CA ASP A 233 8.23 2.35 -4.70
C ASP A 233 7.07 1.41 -4.40
N ARG A 234 7.09 0.73 -3.24
CA ARG A 234 6.02 -0.19 -2.83
C ARG A 234 4.70 0.53 -2.61
N ARG A 235 4.69 1.66 -1.89
CA ARG A 235 3.49 2.48 -1.70
C ARG A 235 2.93 2.98 -3.03
N GLY A 236 3.80 3.33 -4.00
CA GLY A 236 3.41 3.69 -5.36
C GLY A 236 2.69 2.55 -6.10
N HIS A 237 3.16 1.32 -5.92
CA HIS A 237 2.52 0.13 -6.48
C HIS A 237 1.22 -0.26 -5.74
N GLU A 238 1.13 -0.05 -4.44
CA GLU A 238 -0.09 -0.25 -3.65
C GLU A 238 -1.23 0.66 -4.16
N ASN A 239 -0.89 1.91 -4.51
CA ASN A 239 -1.84 2.93 -4.94
C ASN A 239 -1.40 3.57 -6.25
N PRO A 240 -1.82 3.00 -7.39
CA PRO A 240 -1.43 3.47 -8.71
C PRO A 240 -1.90 4.90 -8.97
N SER A 241 -1.14 5.63 -9.76
CA SER A 241 -1.48 6.99 -10.18
C SER A 241 -2.68 7.00 -11.15
N SER A 242 -3.30 8.16 -11.28
CA SER A 242 -4.36 8.38 -12.28
C SER A 242 -3.89 8.06 -13.70
N ALA A 243 -2.62 8.34 -14.02
CA ALA A 243 -2.02 7.96 -15.30
C ALA A 243 -1.95 6.44 -15.47
N GLY A 244 -1.58 5.72 -14.41
CA GLY A 244 -1.58 4.25 -14.41
C GLY A 244 -2.98 3.67 -14.56
N CYS A 245 -3.99 4.28 -13.95
CA CYS A 245 -5.39 3.90 -14.10
C CYS A 245 -5.91 4.15 -15.53
N MET A 246 -5.59 5.30 -16.13
CA MET A 246 -5.92 5.57 -17.52
C MET A 246 -5.31 4.56 -18.48
N GLU A 247 -4.06 4.23 -18.28
CA GLU A 247 -3.38 3.24 -19.11
C GLU A 247 -3.98 1.85 -18.92
N ALA A 248 -4.43 1.53 -17.69
CA ALA A 248 -5.12 0.28 -17.41
C ALA A 248 -6.43 0.15 -18.20
N CYS A 249 -7.22 1.22 -18.30
CA CYS A 249 -8.43 1.26 -19.12
C CYS A 249 -8.09 1.10 -20.61
N ARG A 250 -7.14 1.89 -21.12
CA ARG A 250 -6.78 1.91 -22.53
C ARG A 250 -6.21 0.59 -23.05
N GLN A 251 -5.41 -0.09 -22.22
CA GLN A 251 -4.75 -1.35 -22.61
C GLN A 251 -5.47 -2.60 -22.06
N LEU A 252 -6.57 -2.44 -21.33
CA LEU A 252 -7.22 -3.51 -20.60
C LEU A 252 -6.23 -4.31 -19.75
N SER A 253 -5.31 -3.60 -19.09
CA SER A 253 -4.17 -4.19 -18.38
C SER A 253 -4.62 -5.00 -17.17
N PRO A 254 -3.74 -5.85 -16.58
CA PRO A 254 -4.06 -6.60 -15.36
C PRO A 254 -4.42 -5.74 -14.14
N LEU A 255 -4.27 -4.43 -14.19
CA LEU A 255 -4.65 -3.51 -13.11
C LEU A 255 -6.16 -3.21 -13.10
N LEU A 256 -6.83 -3.30 -14.28
CA LEU A 256 -8.25 -2.99 -14.42
C LEU A 256 -9.10 -3.94 -13.57
N TRP A 257 -10.02 -3.40 -12.72
CA TRP A 257 -10.98 -4.12 -11.90
C TRP A 257 -10.38 -5.16 -10.94
N THR A 258 -9.21 -4.85 -10.36
CA THR A 258 -8.51 -5.77 -9.46
C THR A 258 -8.86 -5.62 -7.99
N ARG A 259 -9.47 -4.49 -7.60
CA ARG A 259 -9.89 -4.25 -6.21
C ARG A 259 -11.31 -4.78 -6.00
N ARG A 260 -11.41 -5.82 -5.19
CA ARG A 260 -12.67 -6.48 -4.83
C ARG A 260 -13.11 -6.06 -3.42
N ARG A 261 -14.40 -6.19 -3.13
CA ARG A 261 -14.99 -5.81 -1.82
C ARG A 261 -14.36 -6.52 -0.62
N ASP A 262 -13.84 -7.71 -0.84
CA ASP A 262 -13.20 -8.56 0.17
C ASP A 262 -11.67 -8.36 0.26
N THR A 263 -11.12 -7.45 -0.54
CA THR A 263 -9.67 -7.21 -0.56
C THR A 263 -9.30 -5.90 0.14
N PRO A 264 -8.16 -5.85 0.83
CA PRO A 264 -7.60 -4.61 1.32
C PRO A 264 -7.41 -3.60 0.19
N GLY A 265 -7.74 -2.34 0.45
CA GLY A 265 -7.60 -1.27 -0.55
C GLY A 265 -8.84 -1.04 -1.43
N PHE A 266 -9.96 -1.77 -1.20
CA PHE A 266 -11.23 -1.42 -1.83
C PHE A 266 -11.66 0.00 -1.45
N LEU A 267 -12.00 0.82 -2.45
CA LEU A 267 -12.31 2.27 -2.31
C LEU A 267 -11.23 3.11 -1.59
N GLN A 268 -9.99 2.63 -1.59
CA GLN A 268 -8.84 3.49 -1.29
C GLN A 268 -8.43 4.24 -2.55
N LEU A 269 -8.57 5.56 -2.54
CA LEU A 269 -8.28 6.41 -3.69
C LEU A 269 -7.08 7.31 -3.40
N ARG A 270 -6.19 7.43 -4.36
CA ARG A 270 -5.03 8.30 -4.29
C ARG A 270 -5.42 9.73 -4.63
N LEU A 271 -5.03 10.67 -3.78
CA LEU A 271 -5.27 12.10 -3.93
C LEU A 271 -4.12 12.79 -4.68
N GLY A 272 -2.94 12.25 -4.55
CA GLY A 272 -1.70 12.80 -5.09
C GLY A 272 -0.48 12.18 -4.42
N THR A 273 0.65 12.88 -4.47
CA THR A 273 1.88 12.51 -3.77
C THR A 273 2.30 13.60 -2.78
N GLY A 274 2.89 13.18 -1.68
CA GLY A 274 3.39 14.07 -0.63
C GLY A 274 4.36 13.35 0.28
N THR A 275 4.74 14.01 1.36
CA THR A 275 5.63 13.44 2.37
C THR A 275 4.82 12.86 3.52
N LEU A 276 5.03 11.60 3.82
CA LEU A 276 4.39 10.90 4.95
C LEU A 276 5.42 10.28 5.89
N PRO A 277 5.07 10.01 7.15
CA PRO A 277 5.89 9.20 8.03
C PRO A 277 6.19 7.83 7.40
N SER A 278 7.43 7.34 7.58
CA SER A 278 7.79 5.97 7.22
C SER A 278 6.98 4.97 8.05
N ARG A 279 6.67 3.83 7.45
CA ARG A 279 6.12 2.68 8.18
C ARG A 279 7.19 1.95 8.98
N SER A 280 8.46 2.22 8.67
CA SER A 280 9.60 1.70 9.44
C SER A 280 9.81 2.55 10.69
N SER A 281 10.26 1.92 11.76
CA SER A 281 10.57 2.59 13.04
C SER A 281 12.05 2.57 13.31
N ILE A 282 12.56 3.66 13.90
CA ILE A 282 13.94 3.76 14.35
C ILE A 282 13.92 3.72 15.87
N ARG A 283 14.49 2.65 16.45
CA ARG A 283 14.59 2.50 17.90
C ARG A 283 15.81 3.27 18.39
N MET A 284 15.56 4.27 19.25
CA MET A 284 16.62 5.03 19.89
C MET A 284 17.30 4.17 20.98
N PRO A 285 18.63 4.23 21.11
CA PRO A 285 19.32 3.55 22.19
C PRO A 285 18.95 4.17 23.55
N SER A 286 19.16 3.41 24.63
CA SER A 286 18.94 3.94 25.98
C SER A 286 19.89 5.12 26.25
N VAL A 287 19.37 6.16 26.92
CA VAL A 287 20.19 7.29 27.37
C VAL A 287 21.08 6.81 28.51
N GLY A 288 22.25 6.27 28.16
CA GLY A 288 23.28 5.85 29.11
C GLY A 288 24.11 7.04 29.60
N ARG A 289 25.40 6.82 29.90
CA ARG A 289 26.38 7.85 30.25
C ARG A 289 27.04 8.51 29.02
N SER A 290 26.36 8.49 27.89
CA SER A 290 26.83 9.10 26.66
C SER A 290 26.90 10.63 26.78
N THR A 291 27.64 11.26 25.89
CA THR A 291 27.75 12.72 25.88
C THR A 291 26.55 13.37 25.20
N ALA A 292 26.14 14.55 25.66
CA ALA A 292 25.11 15.34 25.00
C ALA A 292 25.47 15.65 23.53
N GLU A 293 26.77 15.80 23.23
CA GLU A 293 27.26 16.00 21.87
C GLU A 293 27.00 14.79 20.97
N ALA A 294 27.25 13.55 21.44
CA ALA A 294 26.98 12.33 20.70
C ALA A 294 25.46 12.15 20.45
N TRP A 295 24.64 12.51 21.43
CA TRP A 295 23.17 12.53 21.27
C TRP A 295 22.70 13.52 20.22
N LEU A 296 23.25 14.72 20.20
CA LEU A 296 22.92 15.72 19.17
C LEU A 296 23.39 15.27 17.78
N GLU A 297 24.54 14.62 17.68
CA GLU A 297 25.05 14.05 16.42
C GLU A 297 24.11 12.95 15.91
N VAL A 298 23.64 12.04 16.77
CA VAL A 298 22.66 11.02 16.42
C VAL A 298 21.33 11.65 16.00
N ALA A 299 20.81 12.58 16.79
CA ALA A 299 19.54 13.23 16.48
C ALA A 299 19.58 13.95 15.12
N ALA A 300 20.70 14.66 14.84
CA ALA A 300 20.90 15.31 13.55
C ALA A 300 21.05 14.29 12.39
N SER A 301 21.65 13.14 12.66
CA SER A 301 21.91 12.11 11.67
C SER A 301 20.66 11.37 11.21
N ILE A 302 19.65 11.24 12.08
CA ILE A 302 18.37 10.59 11.78
C ILE A 302 17.27 11.59 11.40
N ASP A 303 17.56 12.88 11.50
CA ASP A 303 16.62 13.91 11.06
C ASP A 303 16.32 13.73 9.56
N GLY A 304 15.04 13.76 9.20
CA GLY A 304 14.57 13.49 7.85
C GLY A 304 14.51 12.00 7.44
N LEU A 305 15.06 11.05 8.23
CA LEU A 305 14.97 9.61 7.92
C LEU A 305 13.67 8.97 8.44
N SER A 306 12.85 9.71 9.16
CA SER A 306 11.55 9.27 9.67
C SER A 306 10.40 9.47 8.67
N THR A 307 10.65 10.14 7.56
CA THR A 307 9.64 10.48 6.55
C THR A 307 10.04 9.98 5.17
N VAL A 308 9.03 9.65 4.35
CA VAL A 308 9.20 9.22 2.97
C VAL A 308 8.58 10.28 2.06
N PRO A 309 9.37 10.92 1.19
CA PRO A 309 8.84 11.87 0.21
C PRO A 309 8.16 11.14 -0.97
N GLU A 310 7.35 11.88 -1.71
CA GLU A 310 6.71 11.46 -2.97
C GLU A 310 5.88 10.17 -2.87
N VAL A 311 5.38 9.85 -1.68
CA VAL A 311 4.49 8.70 -1.49
C VAL A 311 3.03 9.07 -1.73
N PRO A 312 2.19 8.08 -2.17
CA PRO A 312 0.76 8.31 -2.36
C PRO A 312 0.07 8.79 -1.08
N ILE A 313 -0.66 9.89 -1.19
CA ILE A 313 -1.62 10.34 -0.19
C ILE A 313 -2.96 9.71 -0.54
N VAL A 314 -3.53 8.94 0.36
CA VAL A 314 -4.67 8.07 0.10
C VAL A 314 -5.82 8.39 1.03
N VAL A 315 -7.04 8.39 0.49
CA VAL A 315 -8.28 8.39 1.26
C VAL A 315 -8.92 6.99 1.21
N ASP A 316 -9.33 6.50 2.36
CA ASP A 316 -10.15 5.29 2.48
C ASP A 316 -11.62 5.72 2.62
N LEU A 317 -12.39 5.57 1.53
CA LEU A 317 -13.78 6.00 1.52
C LEU A 317 -14.68 5.07 2.35
N LEU A 318 -14.29 3.82 2.58
CA LEU A 318 -15.03 2.94 3.49
C LEU A 318 -14.90 3.39 4.96
N ALA A 319 -13.76 3.96 5.33
CA ALA A 319 -13.53 4.45 6.69
C ALA A 319 -14.05 5.88 6.90
N THR A 320 -14.08 6.70 5.85
CA THR A 320 -14.40 8.13 5.94
C THR A 320 -15.82 8.48 5.47
N GLY A 321 -16.39 7.68 4.59
CA GLY A 321 -17.73 7.88 4.01
C GLY A 321 -17.76 8.92 2.91
N ALA A 322 -17.23 10.11 3.16
CA ALA A 322 -17.24 11.21 2.20
C ALA A 322 -15.91 11.94 2.14
N ILE A 323 -15.56 12.40 0.94
CA ILE A 323 -14.44 13.31 0.67
C ILE A 323 -14.93 14.57 0.00
N GLY A 324 -14.41 15.73 0.43
CA GLY A 324 -14.63 17.02 -0.22
C GLY A 324 -13.46 17.40 -1.12
N VAL A 325 -13.74 17.89 -2.32
CA VAL A 325 -12.76 18.51 -3.20
C VAL A 325 -13.16 19.96 -3.37
N SER A 326 -12.28 20.88 -3.01
CA SER A 326 -12.57 22.32 -3.01
C SER A 326 -11.49 23.13 -3.72
N GLY A 327 -11.87 24.30 -4.22
CA GLY A 327 -10.99 25.23 -4.91
C GLY A 327 -11.61 25.79 -6.18
N LEU A 328 -10.81 26.54 -6.93
CA LEU A 328 -11.23 27.02 -8.26
C LEU A 328 -11.63 25.82 -9.13
N ARG A 329 -12.80 25.93 -9.82
CA ARG A 329 -13.34 24.83 -10.62
C ARG A 329 -12.32 24.25 -11.62
N SER A 330 -11.52 25.11 -12.26
CA SER A 330 -10.48 24.69 -13.20
C SER A 330 -9.40 23.79 -12.59
N ALA A 331 -9.17 23.90 -11.29
CA ALA A 331 -8.18 23.10 -10.55
C ALA A 331 -8.85 21.92 -9.82
N ALA A 332 -9.99 22.13 -9.17
CA ALA A 332 -10.68 21.12 -8.38
C ALA A 332 -11.36 20.02 -9.22
N LEU A 333 -11.94 20.38 -10.36
CA LEU A 333 -12.63 19.46 -11.25
C LEU A 333 -11.71 18.34 -11.81
N PRO A 334 -10.48 18.61 -12.28
CA PRO A 334 -9.54 17.55 -12.68
C PRO A 334 -9.16 16.58 -11.56
N VAL A 335 -9.12 17.05 -10.31
CA VAL A 335 -8.88 16.19 -9.13
C VAL A 335 -10.09 15.30 -8.86
N ALA A 336 -11.30 15.83 -8.88
CA ALA A 336 -12.51 15.04 -8.72
C ALA A 336 -12.68 14.00 -9.84
N ARG A 337 -12.35 14.34 -11.10
CA ARG A 337 -12.30 13.39 -12.22
C ARG A 337 -11.28 12.28 -11.97
N SER A 338 -10.11 12.61 -11.45
CA SER A 338 -9.08 11.65 -11.10
C SER A 338 -9.59 10.61 -10.10
N LEU A 339 -10.30 11.04 -9.05
CA LEU A 339 -10.87 10.14 -8.04
C LEU A 339 -11.91 9.19 -8.64
N VAL A 340 -12.83 9.73 -9.44
CA VAL A 340 -13.87 8.90 -10.08
C VAL A 340 -13.25 7.94 -11.10
N LEU A 341 -12.27 8.39 -11.90
CA LEU A 341 -11.57 7.54 -12.85
C LEU A 341 -10.83 6.38 -12.14
N GLN A 342 -10.12 6.66 -11.05
CA GLN A 342 -9.49 5.61 -10.24
C GLN A 342 -10.52 4.61 -9.71
N ALA A 343 -11.66 5.10 -9.22
CA ALA A 343 -12.72 4.26 -8.72
C ALA A 343 -13.23 3.30 -9.79
N VAL A 344 -13.57 3.78 -10.99
CA VAL A 344 -14.10 2.93 -12.07
C VAL A 344 -13.05 2.03 -12.70
N SER A 345 -11.78 2.47 -12.74
CA SER A 345 -10.69 1.65 -13.29
C SER A 345 -10.28 0.49 -12.38
N LEU A 346 -10.30 0.71 -11.06
CA LEU A 346 -9.81 -0.28 -10.10
C LEU A 346 -10.89 -1.24 -9.59
N HIS A 347 -12.17 -0.88 -9.71
CA HIS A 347 -13.29 -1.66 -9.20
C HIS A 347 -14.20 -2.12 -10.34
N SER A 348 -14.72 -3.32 -10.22
CA SER A 348 -15.66 -3.89 -11.20
C SER A 348 -17.06 -3.23 -11.07
N PRO A 349 -17.82 -3.08 -12.17
CA PRO A 349 -19.21 -2.62 -12.11
C PRO A 349 -20.16 -3.59 -11.37
N ALA A 350 -19.70 -4.80 -11.04
CA ALA A 350 -20.40 -5.71 -10.13
C ALA A 350 -20.14 -5.39 -8.64
N ASP A 351 -19.03 -4.69 -8.33
CA ASP A 351 -18.64 -4.35 -6.97
C ASP A 351 -18.90 -2.88 -6.63
N LEU A 352 -18.89 -2.00 -7.64
CA LEU A 352 -19.05 -0.55 -7.50
C LEU A 352 -20.01 0.01 -8.53
N ILE A 353 -20.97 0.79 -8.08
CA ILE A 353 -21.87 1.59 -8.89
C ILE A 353 -21.47 3.06 -8.77
N VAL A 354 -21.62 3.82 -9.84
CA VAL A 354 -21.38 5.27 -9.83
C VAL A 354 -22.68 6.01 -10.14
N ALA A 355 -22.99 6.99 -9.31
CA ALA A 355 -24.10 7.93 -9.52
C ALA A 355 -23.59 9.38 -9.41
N ALA A 356 -24.23 10.33 -10.10
CA ALA A 356 -23.82 11.71 -10.10
C ALA A 356 -25.00 12.67 -10.02
N PHE A 357 -24.89 13.64 -9.13
CA PHE A 357 -25.74 14.82 -9.04
C PHE A 357 -25.00 16.01 -9.61
N ALA A 358 -25.47 16.55 -10.72
CA ALA A 358 -24.92 17.71 -11.38
C ALA A 358 -26.01 18.77 -11.62
N SER A 359 -25.65 19.99 -12.02
CA SER A 359 -26.56 20.95 -12.57
C SER A 359 -26.56 20.87 -14.10
N SER A 360 -27.47 21.59 -14.74
CA SER A 360 -27.45 21.76 -16.20
C SER A 360 -26.17 22.45 -16.71
N ALA A 361 -25.49 23.23 -15.87
CA ALA A 361 -24.22 23.88 -16.19
C ALA A 361 -23.02 22.92 -16.02
N SER A 362 -23.03 22.07 -15.03
CA SER A 362 -21.92 21.11 -14.71
C SER A 362 -22.06 19.76 -15.38
N ALA A 363 -23.24 19.41 -15.92
CA ALA A 363 -23.52 18.11 -16.52
C ALA A 363 -22.55 17.72 -17.63
N THR A 364 -22.15 18.70 -18.49
CA THR A 364 -21.22 18.45 -19.60
C THR A 364 -19.83 18.01 -19.13
N ASP A 365 -19.41 18.42 -17.94
CA ASP A 365 -18.13 18.04 -17.35
C ASP A 365 -18.09 16.56 -16.93
N TRP A 366 -19.26 15.95 -16.75
CA TRP A 366 -19.45 14.57 -16.30
C TRP A 366 -20.09 13.66 -17.36
N ASP A 367 -20.32 14.16 -18.57
CA ASP A 367 -20.93 13.43 -19.68
C ASP A 367 -20.16 12.15 -20.07
N TRP A 368 -18.87 12.11 -19.78
CA TRP A 368 -18.04 10.92 -20.02
C TRP A 368 -18.48 9.70 -19.20
N LEU A 369 -19.13 9.91 -18.06
CA LEU A 369 -19.66 8.84 -17.20
C LEU A 369 -20.71 7.98 -17.89
N LYS A 370 -21.39 8.47 -18.91
CA LYS A 370 -22.35 7.68 -19.71
C LYS A 370 -21.72 6.50 -20.44
N TRP A 371 -20.41 6.55 -20.67
CA TRP A 371 -19.66 5.50 -21.34
C TRP A 371 -19.09 4.45 -20.34
N VAL A 372 -19.19 4.73 -19.03
CA VAL A 372 -18.65 3.89 -17.99
C VAL A 372 -19.71 2.86 -17.56
N PRO A 373 -19.39 1.55 -17.59
CA PRO A 373 -20.35 0.49 -17.28
C PRO A 373 -20.91 0.56 -15.85
N HIS A 374 -20.26 1.26 -14.94
CA HIS A 374 -20.69 1.47 -13.55
C HIS A 374 -21.97 2.30 -13.40
N THR A 375 -22.34 3.10 -14.40
CA THR A 375 -23.55 3.92 -14.39
C THR A 375 -24.77 3.22 -14.99
N THR A 376 -24.56 2.08 -15.65
CA THR A 376 -25.61 1.28 -16.31
C THR A 376 -25.50 -0.21 -15.91
N SER A 377 -24.83 -0.50 -14.79
CA SER A 377 -24.60 -1.87 -14.34
C SER A 377 -25.91 -2.60 -14.07
N PRO A 378 -26.06 -3.85 -14.57
CA PRO A 378 -27.20 -4.69 -14.26
C PRO A 378 -27.29 -5.10 -12.78
N HIS A 379 -26.19 -4.91 -12.04
CA HIS A 379 -26.11 -5.19 -10.61
C HIS A 379 -26.57 -4.01 -9.74
N SER A 380 -26.96 -2.87 -10.38
CA SER A 380 -27.39 -1.69 -9.64
C SER A 380 -28.68 -1.95 -8.88
N PRO A 381 -28.72 -1.66 -7.58
CA PRO A 381 -29.95 -1.66 -6.81
C PRO A 381 -30.82 -0.41 -7.06
N ILE A 382 -30.29 0.58 -7.79
CA ILE A 382 -30.97 1.85 -8.07
C ILE A 382 -31.69 1.75 -9.41
N VAL A 383 -33.01 1.96 -9.41
CA VAL A 383 -33.83 1.94 -10.64
C VAL A 383 -33.77 3.27 -11.40
N ALA A 384 -33.51 4.36 -10.68
CA ALA A 384 -33.41 5.71 -11.27
C ALA A 384 -32.16 5.88 -12.16
N ASN A 385 -32.22 6.86 -13.06
CA ASN A 385 -31.03 7.23 -13.84
C ASN A 385 -29.89 7.67 -12.90
N HIS A 386 -28.73 7.08 -13.06
CA HIS A 386 -27.55 7.35 -12.22
C HIS A 386 -26.93 8.71 -12.50
N LEU A 387 -27.14 9.30 -13.66
CA LEU A 387 -26.65 10.63 -14.04
C LEU A 387 -27.83 11.61 -14.02
N ALA A 388 -27.94 12.41 -12.96
CA ALA A 388 -29.03 13.33 -12.75
C ALA A 388 -28.54 14.78 -12.80
N SER A 389 -29.16 15.61 -13.68
CA SER A 389 -28.81 17.02 -13.83
C SER A 389 -30.05 17.97 -13.82
N ALA A 390 -31.25 17.41 -13.92
CA ALA A 390 -32.50 18.14 -13.79
C ALA A 390 -33.17 17.83 -12.45
N ALA A 391 -33.87 18.80 -11.86
CA ALA A 391 -34.47 18.66 -10.53
C ALA A 391 -35.34 17.38 -10.33
N PRO A 392 -36.21 16.99 -11.30
CA PRO A 392 -36.96 15.74 -11.15
C PRO A 392 -36.10 14.50 -11.14
N ALA A 393 -35.06 14.45 -11.99
CA ALA A 393 -34.11 13.32 -12.04
C ALA A 393 -33.27 13.26 -10.77
N CYS A 394 -32.79 14.41 -10.27
CA CYS A 394 -32.06 14.48 -9.00
C CYS A 394 -32.93 14.01 -7.82
N SER A 395 -34.20 14.43 -7.79
CA SER A 395 -35.13 13.98 -6.73
C SER A 395 -35.40 12.47 -6.80
N ALA A 396 -35.58 11.92 -8.00
CA ALA A 396 -35.79 10.48 -8.19
C ALA A 396 -34.56 9.64 -7.78
N LEU A 397 -33.35 10.08 -8.19
CA LEU A 397 -32.11 9.43 -7.82
C LEU A 397 -31.88 9.47 -6.30
N LEU A 398 -32.10 10.65 -5.67
CA LEU A 398 -31.93 10.80 -4.23
C LEU A 398 -32.92 9.88 -3.46
N SER A 399 -34.18 9.85 -3.88
CA SER A 399 -35.18 8.96 -3.24
C SER A 399 -34.81 7.49 -3.37
N GLY A 400 -34.26 7.05 -4.51
CA GLY A 400 -33.74 5.69 -4.68
C GLY A 400 -32.57 5.37 -3.77
N LEU A 401 -31.66 6.33 -3.55
CA LEU A 401 -30.53 6.16 -2.60
C LEU A 401 -31.00 6.13 -1.13
N GLU A 402 -31.96 6.97 -0.77
CA GLU A 402 -32.57 6.98 0.57
C GLU A 402 -33.33 5.66 0.85
N GLU A 403 -34.00 5.11 -0.16
CA GLU A 403 -34.66 3.80 -0.06
C GLU A 403 -33.65 2.69 0.21
N LEU A 404 -32.47 2.73 -0.43
CA LEU A 404 -31.38 1.80 -0.15
C LEU A 404 -30.89 1.89 1.31
N VAL A 405 -30.80 3.10 1.84
CA VAL A 405 -30.41 3.32 3.25
C VAL A 405 -31.48 2.77 4.18
N SER A 406 -32.74 3.00 3.88
CA SER A 406 -33.88 2.65 4.74
C SER A 406 -34.22 1.16 4.70
N SER A 407 -34.09 0.52 3.53
CA SER A 407 -34.47 -0.89 3.33
C SER A 407 -33.39 -1.86 3.79
N ALA A 408 -32.26 -1.33 4.17
CA ALA A 408 -31.13 -2.14 4.58
C ALA A 408 -31.40 -2.84 5.93
N PRO A 409 -31.37 -4.19 6.04
CA PRO A 409 -31.51 -4.91 7.31
C PRO A 409 -30.36 -4.59 8.26
N GLU A 410 -30.48 -4.93 9.56
CA GLU A 410 -29.42 -4.69 10.56
C GLU A 410 -28.07 -5.31 10.18
N PRO A 411 -26.92 -4.75 10.65
CA PRO A 411 -25.59 -5.14 10.21
C PRO A 411 -25.26 -6.58 10.63
N THR A 412 -25.35 -7.51 9.67
CA THR A 412 -24.85 -8.87 9.79
C THR A 412 -23.68 -9.09 8.83
N GLN A 413 -22.74 -9.97 9.17
CA GLN A 413 -21.52 -10.23 8.39
C GLN A 413 -21.76 -10.69 6.93
N ASP A 414 -22.95 -11.19 6.60
CA ASP A 414 -23.34 -11.61 5.24
C ASP A 414 -23.78 -10.45 4.35
N ARG A 415 -23.97 -9.27 4.91
CA ARG A 415 -24.47 -8.08 4.23
C ARG A 415 -23.47 -7.40 3.30
N ASP A 416 -22.19 -7.51 3.61
CA ASP A 416 -21.10 -6.95 2.77
C ASP A 416 -21.07 -7.56 1.35
N ARG A 417 -21.80 -8.65 1.13
CA ARG A 417 -21.86 -9.38 -0.14
C ARG A 417 -23.11 -9.13 -0.97
N ALA A 418 -24.19 -8.60 -0.39
CA ALA A 418 -25.49 -8.58 -1.05
C ALA A 418 -25.61 -7.58 -2.20
N HIS A 419 -25.07 -6.35 -2.06
CA HIS A 419 -25.19 -5.30 -3.08
C HIS A 419 -23.85 -4.61 -3.35
N PRO A 420 -23.61 -4.12 -4.60
CA PRO A 420 -22.44 -3.29 -4.88
C PRO A 420 -22.44 -2.02 -4.05
N ARG A 421 -21.25 -1.49 -3.75
CA ARG A 421 -21.11 -0.18 -3.13
C ARG A 421 -21.49 0.90 -4.13
N VAL A 422 -21.92 2.05 -3.65
CA VAL A 422 -22.30 3.18 -4.50
C VAL A 422 -21.37 4.36 -4.24
N LEU A 423 -20.70 4.83 -5.27
CA LEU A 423 -19.96 6.09 -5.24
C LEU A 423 -20.83 7.18 -5.82
N VAL A 424 -21.15 8.17 -5.02
CA VAL A 424 -22.00 9.31 -5.41
C VAL A 424 -21.14 10.54 -5.57
N LEU A 425 -21.09 11.07 -6.78
CA LEU A 425 -20.53 12.38 -7.06
C LEU A 425 -21.59 13.45 -6.83
N VAL A 426 -21.24 14.50 -6.09
CA VAL A 426 -22.13 15.61 -5.81
C VAL A 426 -21.47 16.94 -6.22
N GLU A 427 -22.04 17.60 -7.20
CA GLU A 427 -21.75 19.01 -7.50
C GLU A 427 -22.50 19.91 -6.54
N ASN A 428 -21.82 20.93 -6.01
CA ASN A 428 -22.43 21.83 -5.03
C ASN A 428 -23.63 22.63 -5.57
N ASP A 429 -23.75 22.77 -6.90
CA ASP A 429 -24.81 23.46 -7.61
C ASP A 429 -25.93 22.53 -8.13
N ALA A 430 -25.91 21.25 -7.76
CA ALA A 430 -26.93 20.29 -8.16
C ALA A 430 -28.33 20.74 -7.69
N PRO A 431 -29.37 20.66 -8.55
CA PRO A 431 -30.72 21.13 -8.23
C PRO A 431 -31.50 20.14 -7.35
N VAL A 432 -31.01 19.94 -6.13
CA VAL A 432 -31.55 19.01 -5.14
C VAL A 432 -31.39 19.60 -3.74
N GLU A 433 -32.25 19.20 -2.82
CA GLU A 433 -32.22 19.70 -1.45
C GLU A 433 -30.93 19.28 -0.73
N ARG A 434 -30.10 20.27 -0.39
CA ARG A 434 -28.78 20.05 0.19
C ARG A 434 -28.83 19.29 1.52
N SER A 435 -29.83 19.54 2.37
CA SER A 435 -30.01 18.89 3.66
C SER A 435 -30.13 17.37 3.51
N ARG A 436 -30.89 16.92 2.53
CA ARG A 436 -31.09 15.48 2.24
C ARG A 436 -29.82 14.84 1.70
N LEU A 437 -29.05 15.55 0.85
CA LEU A 437 -27.74 15.05 0.39
C LEU A 437 -26.74 14.94 1.54
N VAL A 438 -26.74 15.91 2.45
CA VAL A 438 -25.86 15.87 3.64
C VAL A 438 -26.24 14.66 4.53
N GLN A 439 -27.53 14.48 4.79
CA GLN A 439 -28.02 13.34 5.55
C GLN A 439 -27.64 12.01 4.88
N LEU A 440 -27.80 11.91 3.56
CA LEU A 440 -27.36 10.74 2.80
C LEU A 440 -25.86 10.47 2.98
N ALA A 441 -25.02 11.52 2.97
CA ALA A 441 -23.58 11.37 3.17
C ALA A 441 -23.20 10.97 4.60
N GLU A 442 -23.99 11.40 5.61
CA GLU A 442 -23.77 11.07 7.02
C GLU A 442 -24.24 9.67 7.39
N GLU A 443 -25.36 9.20 6.85
CA GLU A 443 -25.98 7.93 7.21
C GLU A 443 -25.66 6.82 6.21
N GLY A 444 -25.54 7.17 4.91
CA GLY A 444 -25.42 6.21 3.81
C GLY A 444 -24.09 5.44 3.79
N TRP A 445 -23.02 5.97 4.37
CA TRP A 445 -21.71 5.31 4.32
C TRP A 445 -21.70 3.95 5.06
N HIS A 446 -22.46 3.84 6.15
CA HIS A 446 -22.68 2.56 6.85
C HIS A 446 -23.38 1.52 5.97
N GLN A 447 -24.12 1.98 4.95
CA GLN A 447 -24.81 1.16 3.97
C GLN A 447 -24.01 1.00 2.66
N GLY A 448 -22.78 1.53 2.63
CA GLY A 448 -21.89 1.41 1.49
C GLY A 448 -22.08 2.47 0.41
N ILE A 449 -22.70 3.60 0.75
CA ILE A 449 -22.79 4.78 -0.11
C ILE A 449 -21.65 5.72 0.30
N CYS A 450 -20.68 5.95 -0.59
CA CYS A 450 -19.58 6.88 -0.41
C CYS A 450 -19.78 8.10 -1.30
N VAL A 451 -19.35 9.28 -0.81
CA VAL A 451 -19.60 10.54 -1.51
C VAL A 451 -18.30 11.26 -1.86
N VAL A 452 -18.20 11.73 -3.10
CA VAL A 452 -17.22 12.72 -3.54
C VAL A 452 -17.96 14.04 -3.76
N TRP A 453 -17.69 15.03 -2.91
CA TRP A 453 -18.36 16.33 -2.95
C TRP A 453 -17.44 17.39 -3.55
N LEU A 454 -17.86 18.04 -4.64
CA LEU A 454 -17.13 19.12 -5.28
C LEU A 454 -17.75 20.47 -4.90
N ALA A 455 -16.95 21.38 -4.34
CA ALA A 455 -17.39 22.70 -3.91
C ALA A 455 -16.38 23.79 -4.28
N PRO A 456 -16.82 25.06 -4.48
CA PRO A 456 -15.90 26.17 -4.79
C PRO A 456 -14.94 26.54 -3.65
N SER A 457 -15.26 26.19 -2.43
CA SER A 457 -14.42 26.44 -1.26
C SER A 457 -14.67 25.42 -0.15
N THR A 458 -13.69 25.25 0.73
CA THR A 458 -13.74 24.32 1.88
C THR A 458 -14.89 24.62 2.82
N VAL A 459 -15.24 25.90 3.00
CA VAL A 459 -16.36 26.34 3.86
C VAL A 459 -17.73 25.84 3.37
N LEU A 460 -17.85 25.56 2.07
CA LEU A 460 -19.08 25.03 1.49
C LEU A 460 -19.16 23.50 1.52
N LEU A 461 -18.12 22.79 1.99
CA LEU A 461 -18.16 21.35 2.17
C LEU A 461 -19.02 21.00 3.39
N PRO A 462 -19.86 19.95 3.32
CA PRO A 462 -20.58 19.46 4.48
C PRO A 462 -19.66 18.80 5.51
N ALA A 463 -20.06 18.82 6.77
CA ALA A 463 -19.33 18.16 7.87
C ALA A 463 -19.15 16.66 7.67
N ALA A 464 -20.00 16.02 6.86
CA ALA A 464 -19.86 14.64 6.44
C ALA A 464 -18.53 14.35 5.70
N CYS A 465 -17.93 15.39 5.05
CA CYS A 465 -16.62 15.29 4.40
C CYS A 465 -15.51 15.26 5.46
N ARG A 466 -15.20 14.08 5.98
CA ARG A 466 -14.17 13.85 7.02
C ARG A 466 -12.75 13.96 6.48
N VAL A 467 -12.59 13.91 5.17
CA VAL A 467 -11.36 14.22 4.44
C VAL A 467 -11.69 15.27 3.40
N PHE A 468 -10.80 16.23 3.20
CA PHE A 468 -10.94 17.20 2.12
C PHE A 468 -9.62 17.47 1.43
N VAL A 469 -9.72 17.87 0.17
CA VAL A 469 -8.60 18.38 -0.63
C VAL A 469 -8.93 19.81 -1.01
N GLU A 470 -8.11 20.76 -0.59
CA GLU A 470 -8.18 22.15 -1.05
C GLU A 470 -7.12 22.37 -2.12
N VAL A 471 -7.58 22.66 -3.35
CA VAL A 471 -6.70 22.69 -4.52
C VAL A 471 -6.34 24.11 -4.86
N GLY A 472 -5.05 24.46 -4.79
CA GLY A 472 -4.49 25.77 -5.11
C GLY A 472 -3.79 25.87 -6.47
N GLY A 473 -4.01 24.93 -7.37
CA GLY A 473 -3.35 24.84 -8.68
C GLY A 473 -2.82 23.45 -8.97
N SER A 474 -1.52 23.27 -9.12
CA SER A 474 -0.86 21.95 -9.24
C SER A 474 -0.64 21.26 -7.88
N GLU A 475 -0.73 22.03 -6.81
CA GLU A 475 -0.58 21.56 -5.44
C GLU A 475 -1.88 21.79 -4.67
N GLY A 476 -2.04 21.07 -3.60
CA GLY A 476 -3.17 21.21 -2.71
C GLY A 476 -2.83 20.78 -1.30
N ASP A 477 -3.77 21.01 -0.40
CA ASP A 477 -3.71 20.62 1.00
C ASP A 477 -4.74 19.53 1.27
N VAL A 478 -4.33 18.45 1.95
CA VAL A 478 -5.21 17.35 2.31
C VAL A 478 -5.42 17.35 3.81
N GLY A 479 -6.66 17.60 4.23
CA GLY A 479 -7.06 17.61 5.64
C GLY A 479 -7.82 16.34 6.03
N TYR A 480 -7.38 15.68 7.10
CA TYR A 480 -8.05 14.57 7.76
C TYR A 480 -8.69 15.10 9.04
N VAL A 481 -9.98 15.44 8.97
CA VAL A 481 -10.69 16.17 10.04
C VAL A 481 -10.73 15.40 11.33
N LYS A 482 -11.02 14.10 11.29
CA LYS A 482 -11.11 13.22 12.46
C LYS A 482 -9.77 13.07 13.18
N GLU A 483 -8.69 13.10 12.44
CA GLU A 483 -7.32 12.92 12.94
C GLU A 483 -6.68 14.26 13.34
N GLY A 484 -7.31 15.39 12.97
CA GLY A 484 -6.72 16.73 13.15
C GLY A 484 -5.41 16.91 12.38
N ARG A 485 -5.23 16.18 11.28
CA ARG A 485 -3.99 16.13 10.50
C ARG A 485 -4.16 16.85 9.16
N LEU A 486 -3.19 17.71 8.83
CA LEU A 486 -3.04 18.34 7.53
C LEU A 486 -1.77 17.84 6.86
N VAL A 487 -1.86 17.45 5.60
CA VAL A 487 -0.72 17.09 4.76
C VAL A 487 -0.57 18.17 3.70
N THR A 488 0.57 18.84 3.70
CA THR A 488 0.89 19.96 2.81
C THR A 488 2.40 20.03 2.56
N PRO A 489 2.88 20.34 1.36
CA PRO A 489 2.13 20.37 0.11
C PRO A 489 1.84 18.95 -0.41
N VAL A 490 0.79 18.80 -1.19
CA VAL A 490 0.46 17.58 -1.92
C VAL A 490 0.41 17.90 -3.41
N ALA A 491 1.24 17.21 -4.20
CA ALA A 491 1.13 17.26 -5.65
C ALA A 491 -0.08 16.43 -6.06
N VAL A 492 -1.20 17.11 -6.37
CA VAL A 492 -2.50 16.44 -6.60
C VAL A 492 -2.55 15.70 -7.93
N ASP A 493 -3.17 14.54 -7.93
CA ASP A 493 -3.43 13.78 -9.15
C ASP A 493 -4.58 14.44 -9.94
N VAL A 494 -4.32 14.77 -11.18
CA VAL A 494 -5.28 15.48 -12.05
C VAL A 494 -5.53 14.71 -13.35
N VAL A 495 -6.77 14.78 -13.86
CA VAL A 495 -7.13 14.19 -15.15
C VAL A 495 -8.00 15.17 -15.95
N GLY A 496 -7.58 15.43 -17.19
CA GLY A 496 -8.32 16.29 -18.13
C GLY A 496 -9.56 15.59 -18.71
N LEU A 497 -10.50 16.37 -19.24
CA LEU A 497 -11.75 15.83 -19.83
C LEU A 497 -11.46 14.90 -21.02
N ASP A 498 -10.55 15.28 -21.93
CA ASP A 498 -10.22 14.47 -23.10
C ASP A 498 -9.61 13.13 -22.71
N GLN A 499 -8.82 13.12 -21.62
CA GLN A 499 -8.20 11.92 -21.07
C GLN A 499 -9.25 10.99 -20.45
N THR A 500 -10.23 11.54 -19.71
CA THR A 500 -11.33 10.74 -19.15
C THR A 500 -12.22 10.16 -20.23
N LEU A 501 -12.53 10.92 -21.27
CA LEU A 501 -13.29 10.44 -22.42
C LEU A 501 -12.56 9.33 -23.16
N ALA A 502 -11.24 9.44 -23.35
CA ALA A 502 -10.45 8.42 -23.99
C ALA A 502 -10.41 7.11 -23.15
N ALA A 503 -10.28 7.22 -21.82
CA ALA A 503 -10.31 6.07 -20.93
C ALA A 503 -11.70 5.40 -20.89
N ALA A 504 -12.77 6.18 -20.71
CA ALA A 504 -14.13 5.66 -20.62
C ALA A 504 -14.66 5.01 -21.91
N ARG A 505 -14.08 5.30 -23.06
CA ARG A 505 -14.45 4.68 -24.33
C ARG A 505 -13.64 3.43 -24.66
N ALA A 506 -12.58 3.20 -23.92
CA ALA A 506 -11.74 2.01 -24.05
C ALA A 506 -12.23 0.83 -23.17
N ASP A 507 -12.96 1.17 -22.10
CA ASP A 507 -13.69 0.21 -21.24
C ASP A 507 -14.94 -0.33 -21.96
#